data_55120111b3d417d959e513431e0f95f5
#
_entry.id   55120111b3d417d959e513431e0f95f5
#
_cell.length_a   1.000
_cell.length_b   1.000
_cell.length_c   1.000
_cell.angle_alpha   90.00
_cell.angle_beta   90.00
_cell.angle_gamma   90.00
#
_symmetry.space_group_name_H-M   'P 1'
#
loop_
_entity.id
_entity.type
_entity.pdbx_description
1 polymer ?
#
loop_
_entity_poly.entity_id
_entity_poly.type
_entity_poly.pdbx_seq_one_letter_code
_entity_poly.pdbx_strand_id
1 'polypeptide(L)'
;MNKKKRIQLVVLCAVFMIVVIAFIAMKIYQKNAPEEAKEETVTYQVLDVDASAITEIGIITEEETTNLIKENDTWKSLEEEAAQIDDSLVESFLENICQLTSDTCIENVEDMSQYGLTEPLISVTVQWENNMYIIKLGDYNSMMQGYYISINDENTVYITDSSIYYTLNKSLDSFKQVTEEEQMEEE
;
A
#
# COMPACT_ATOMS: atom_id res chain seq x y z
N MET A 1 18.65 62.54 -15.59
CA MET A 1 19.13 61.23 -15.06
C MET A 1 20.67 61.22 -15.17
N ASN A 2 21.42 61.12 -14.01
CA ASN A 2 22.87 61.19 -13.98
C ASN A 2 23.52 60.03 -14.74
N LYS A 3 24.64 60.30 -15.47
CA LYS A 3 25.38 59.27 -16.24
C LYS A 3 25.66 57.99 -15.43
N LYS A 4 25.93 58.08 -14.12
CA LYS A 4 26.15 56.93 -13.21
C LYS A 4 24.89 56.07 -13.08
N LYS A 5 23.69 56.65 -12.95
CA LYS A 5 22.43 55.90 -12.84
C LYS A 5 22.05 55.19 -14.15
N ARG A 6 22.40 55.75 -15.32
CA ARG A 6 22.20 55.07 -16.60
C ARG A 6 23.12 53.86 -16.75
N ILE A 7 24.37 53.96 -16.34
CA ILE A 7 25.31 52.84 -16.38
C ILE A 7 24.86 51.73 -15.42
N GLN A 8 24.42 52.08 -14.21
CA GLN A 8 23.91 51.10 -13.24
C GLN A 8 22.66 50.38 -13.77
N LEU A 9 21.74 51.09 -14.43
CA LEU A 9 20.55 50.49 -15.03
C LEU A 9 20.92 49.52 -16.16
N VAL A 10 21.87 49.90 -17.02
CA VAL A 10 22.32 49.03 -18.13
C VAL A 10 23.01 47.77 -17.60
N VAL A 11 23.85 47.89 -16.55
CA VAL A 11 24.47 46.73 -15.91
C VAL A 11 23.43 45.81 -15.27
N LEU A 12 22.43 46.39 -14.60
CA LEU A 12 21.33 45.59 -14.00
C LEU A 12 20.52 44.82 -15.07
N CYS A 13 20.22 45.50 -16.18
CA CYS A 13 19.52 44.84 -17.30
C CYS A 13 20.37 43.74 -17.95
N ALA A 14 21.68 43.93 -18.07
CA ALA A 14 22.59 42.93 -18.62
C ALA A 14 22.67 41.69 -17.70
N VAL A 15 22.77 41.88 -16.39
CA VAL A 15 22.75 40.78 -15.41
C VAL A 15 21.42 40.03 -15.47
N PHE A 16 20.30 40.74 -15.54
CA PHE A 16 18.98 40.11 -15.65
C PHE A 16 18.86 39.29 -16.93
N MET A 17 19.33 39.79 -18.07
CA MET A 17 19.34 39.05 -19.34
C MET A 17 20.17 37.76 -19.24
N ILE A 18 21.33 37.79 -18.57
CA ILE A 18 22.17 36.60 -18.37
C ILE A 18 21.41 35.54 -17.53
N VAL A 19 20.75 35.95 -16.47
CA VAL A 19 19.97 35.05 -15.63
C VAL A 19 18.80 34.42 -16.43
N VAL A 20 18.09 35.21 -17.25
CA VAL A 20 17.02 34.72 -18.11
C VAL A 20 17.54 33.72 -19.15
N ILE A 21 18.68 34.00 -19.76
CA ILE A 21 19.30 33.09 -20.74
C ILE A 21 19.73 31.78 -20.07
N ALA A 22 20.37 31.87 -18.88
CA ALA A 22 20.73 30.70 -18.12
C ALA A 22 19.51 29.83 -17.72
N PHE A 23 18.42 30.48 -17.33
CA PHE A 23 17.17 29.78 -17.00
C PHE A 23 16.57 29.08 -18.23
N ILE A 24 16.54 29.76 -19.39
CA ILE A 24 16.04 29.17 -20.65
C ILE A 24 16.93 28.00 -21.07
N ALA A 25 18.28 28.17 -21.01
CA ALA A 25 19.22 27.10 -21.31
C ALA A 25 19.05 25.90 -20.42
N MET A 26 18.82 26.09 -19.10
CA MET A 26 18.55 25.05 -18.13
C MET A 26 17.21 24.31 -18.45
N LYS A 27 16.16 25.06 -18.84
CA LYS A 27 14.89 24.49 -19.27
C LYS A 27 15.02 23.66 -20.55
N ILE A 28 15.81 24.13 -21.51
CA ILE A 28 16.06 23.40 -22.76
C ILE A 28 16.92 22.16 -22.48
N TYR A 29 17.91 22.27 -21.60
CA TYR A 29 18.74 21.14 -21.18
C TYR A 29 17.92 20.07 -20.46
N GLN A 30 17.02 20.45 -19.54
CA GLN A 30 16.08 19.54 -18.88
C GLN A 30 15.09 18.89 -19.85
N LYS A 31 14.68 19.61 -20.90
CA LYS A 31 13.75 19.07 -21.93
C LYS A 31 14.47 18.15 -22.94
N ASN A 32 15.76 18.33 -23.14
CA ASN A 32 16.59 17.54 -24.04
C ASN A 32 17.55 16.60 -23.28
N ALA A 33 17.53 16.60 -21.93
CA ALA A 33 18.12 15.50 -21.21
C ALA A 33 17.50 14.22 -21.76
N PRO A 34 18.30 13.20 -22.18
CA PRO A 34 17.71 11.92 -22.48
C PRO A 34 16.82 11.62 -21.28
N GLU A 35 15.53 11.32 -21.51
CA GLU A 35 14.70 10.68 -20.49
C GLU A 35 15.61 9.55 -19.99
N GLU A 36 16.14 9.71 -18.76
CA GLU A 36 16.67 8.55 -18.06
C GLU A 36 15.59 7.53 -18.28
N ALA A 37 15.92 6.44 -18.97
CA ALA A 37 14.98 5.45 -19.38
C ALA A 37 14.05 5.30 -18.18
N LYS A 38 12.79 5.68 -18.30
CA LYS A 38 11.80 5.31 -17.32
C LYS A 38 11.98 3.81 -17.34
N GLU A 39 12.67 3.27 -16.33
CA GLU A 39 12.58 1.86 -16.06
C GLU A 39 11.09 1.65 -16.06
N GLU A 40 10.60 0.93 -17.07
CA GLU A 40 9.22 0.51 -17.09
C GLU A 40 9.09 -0.22 -15.76
N THR A 41 8.50 0.41 -14.77
CA THR A 41 8.23 -0.22 -13.48
C THR A 41 7.29 -1.36 -13.82
N VAL A 42 7.87 -2.55 -13.86
CA VAL A 42 7.08 -3.76 -14.09
C VAL A 42 6.27 -3.93 -12.83
N THR A 43 4.98 -3.70 -12.91
CA THR A 43 4.05 -3.93 -11.80
C THR A 43 3.56 -5.37 -11.89
N TYR A 44 3.82 -6.14 -10.86
CA TYR A 44 3.37 -7.51 -10.70
C TYR A 44 2.02 -7.53 -10.00
N GLN A 45 1.08 -8.28 -10.53
CA GLN A 45 -0.17 -8.56 -9.84
C GLN A 45 0.09 -9.61 -8.77
N VAL A 46 -0.06 -9.22 -7.51
CA VAL A 46 0.13 -10.12 -6.36
C VAL A 46 -1.15 -10.90 -6.08
N LEU A 47 -2.28 -10.19 -6.05
CA LEU A 47 -3.61 -10.78 -5.93
C LEU A 47 -4.59 -9.97 -6.79
N ASP A 48 -5.43 -10.68 -7.54
CA ASP A 48 -6.50 -10.10 -8.37
C ASP A 48 -7.75 -10.97 -8.22
N VAL A 49 -8.59 -10.60 -7.26
CA VAL A 49 -9.82 -11.31 -6.93
C VAL A 49 -10.97 -10.31 -6.84
N ASP A 50 -12.15 -10.72 -7.24
CA ASP A 50 -13.35 -9.92 -7.03
C ASP A 50 -13.71 -9.89 -5.54
N ALA A 51 -13.52 -8.74 -4.89
CA ALA A 51 -13.81 -8.52 -3.48
C ALA A 51 -15.26 -8.89 -3.12
N SER A 52 -16.20 -8.66 -4.03
CA SER A 52 -17.63 -8.96 -3.82
C SER A 52 -17.95 -10.45 -3.76
N ALA A 53 -17.05 -11.29 -4.30
CA ALA A 53 -17.22 -12.74 -4.27
C ALA A 53 -16.82 -13.35 -2.91
N ILE A 54 -16.02 -12.66 -2.11
CA ILE A 54 -15.49 -13.17 -0.84
C ILE A 54 -16.64 -13.38 0.16
N THR A 55 -16.62 -14.53 0.81
CA THR A 55 -17.64 -14.92 1.82
C THR A 55 -17.05 -15.20 3.19
N GLU A 56 -15.74 -15.41 3.28
CA GLU A 56 -15.07 -15.67 4.55
C GLU A 56 -13.72 -14.94 4.59
N ILE A 57 -13.36 -14.40 5.75
CA ILE A 57 -12.11 -13.72 6.04
C ILE A 57 -11.56 -14.26 7.35
N GLY A 58 -10.29 -14.64 7.36
CA GLY A 58 -9.54 -14.96 8.57
C GLY A 58 -8.31 -14.05 8.65
N ILE A 59 -8.09 -13.38 9.76
CA ILE A 59 -6.92 -12.54 10.02
C ILE A 59 -6.24 -13.08 11.28
N ILE A 60 -4.97 -13.45 11.15
CA ILE A 60 -4.14 -13.90 12.26
C ILE A 60 -3.01 -12.91 12.42
N THR A 61 -2.94 -12.27 13.57
CA THR A 61 -1.86 -11.39 13.98
C THR A 61 -1.13 -11.98 15.19
N GLU A 62 -0.10 -11.32 15.68
CA GLU A 62 0.58 -11.72 16.91
C GLU A 62 -0.35 -11.60 18.14
N GLU A 63 -1.31 -10.68 18.10
CA GLU A 63 -2.18 -10.35 19.23
C GLU A 63 -3.48 -11.16 19.26
N GLU A 64 -4.10 -11.37 18.09
CA GLU A 64 -5.42 -12.00 18.01
C GLU A 64 -5.70 -12.68 16.67
N THR A 65 -6.77 -13.45 16.66
CA THR A 65 -7.36 -14.02 15.45
C THR A 65 -8.77 -13.47 15.28
N THR A 66 -9.06 -12.95 14.10
CA THR A 66 -10.38 -12.44 13.70
C THR A 66 -10.92 -13.27 12.54
N ASN A 67 -12.10 -13.85 12.69
CA ASN A 67 -12.78 -14.57 11.61
C ASN A 67 -14.15 -13.93 11.33
N LEU A 68 -14.37 -13.57 10.09
CA LEU A 68 -15.63 -13.01 9.61
C LEU A 68 -16.23 -13.92 8.55
N ILE A 69 -17.55 -14.08 8.59
CA ILE A 69 -18.33 -14.83 7.60
C ILE A 69 -19.48 -13.98 7.09
N LYS A 70 -19.75 -14.05 5.79
CA LYS A 70 -20.87 -13.36 5.15
C LYS A 70 -22.10 -14.29 5.10
N GLU A 71 -23.15 -13.94 5.85
CA GLU A 71 -24.41 -14.65 5.86
C GLU A 71 -25.56 -13.72 5.49
N ASN A 72 -26.35 -14.09 4.48
CA ASN A 72 -27.47 -13.27 3.98
C ASN A 72 -27.05 -11.83 3.65
N ASP A 73 -25.93 -11.69 2.96
CA ASP A 73 -25.32 -10.40 2.55
C ASP A 73 -24.87 -9.49 3.71
N THR A 74 -24.71 -10.04 4.91
CA THR A 74 -24.24 -9.31 6.09
C THR A 74 -23.05 -10.03 6.70
N TRP A 75 -22.03 -9.28 7.11
CA TRP A 75 -20.85 -9.82 7.78
C TRP A 75 -21.09 -10.05 9.27
N LYS A 76 -20.54 -11.14 9.79
CA LYS A 76 -20.62 -11.54 11.20
C LYS A 76 -19.29 -12.03 11.69
N SER A 77 -19.00 -11.82 12.98
CA SER A 77 -17.86 -12.43 13.65
C SER A 77 -18.19 -13.85 14.11
N LEU A 78 -17.23 -14.77 13.96
CA LEU A 78 -17.32 -16.12 14.51
C LEU A 78 -16.90 -16.16 15.99
N GLU A 79 -16.06 -15.23 16.45
CA GLU A 79 -15.61 -15.16 17.84
C GLU A 79 -16.64 -14.47 18.73
N GLU A 80 -17.32 -13.44 18.22
CA GLU A 80 -18.25 -12.62 18.98
C GLU A 80 -19.57 -12.45 18.21
N GLU A 81 -20.51 -13.39 18.39
CA GLU A 81 -21.79 -13.40 17.69
C GLU A 81 -22.65 -12.13 17.91
N ALA A 82 -22.42 -11.43 19.03
CA ALA A 82 -23.15 -10.20 19.38
C ALA A 82 -22.53 -8.95 18.77
N ALA A 83 -21.33 -9.03 18.20
CA ALA A 83 -20.68 -7.89 17.56
C ALA A 83 -21.46 -7.40 16.35
N GLN A 84 -21.71 -6.12 16.31
CA GLN A 84 -22.30 -5.47 15.14
C GLN A 84 -21.19 -5.09 14.18
N ILE A 85 -21.08 -5.82 13.08
CA ILE A 85 -20.05 -5.57 12.06
C ILE A 85 -20.56 -4.52 11.09
N ASP A 86 -19.70 -3.59 10.72
CA ASP A 86 -19.95 -2.61 9.65
C ASP A 86 -19.50 -3.23 8.31
N ASP A 87 -20.47 -3.62 7.50
CA ASP A 87 -20.22 -4.23 6.19
C ASP A 87 -19.33 -3.34 5.30
N SER A 88 -19.44 -2.00 5.40
CA SER A 88 -18.66 -1.07 4.59
C SER A 88 -17.17 -1.07 4.94
N LEU A 89 -16.84 -1.28 6.23
CA LEU A 89 -15.45 -1.40 6.67
C LEU A 89 -14.82 -2.71 6.16
N VAL A 90 -15.59 -3.80 6.17
CA VAL A 90 -15.14 -5.08 5.63
C VAL A 90 -14.98 -5.01 4.11
N GLU A 91 -15.93 -4.43 3.39
CA GLU A 91 -15.85 -4.24 1.94
C GLU A 91 -14.64 -3.39 1.56
N SER A 92 -14.40 -2.28 2.25
CA SER A 92 -13.22 -1.43 2.03
C SER A 92 -11.91 -2.18 2.29
N PHE A 93 -11.86 -3.01 3.33
CA PHE A 93 -10.70 -3.87 3.60
C PHE A 93 -10.46 -4.84 2.44
N LEU A 94 -11.50 -5.53 1.98
CA LEU A 94 -11.42 -6.48 0.87
C LEU A 94 -10.98 -5.81 -0.44
N GLU A 95 -11.52 -4.62 -0.77
CA GLU A 95 -11.11 -3.86 -1.94
C GLU A 95 -9.60 -3.56 -1.94
N ASN A 96 -9.04 -3.25 -0.75
CA ASN A 96 -7.62 -2.95 -0.62
C ASN A 96 -6.73 -4.19 -0.77
N ILE A 97 -7.16 -5.37 -0.31
CA ILE A 97 -6.33 -6.57 -0.33
C ILE A 97 -6.53 -7.44 -1.58
N CYS A 98 -7.69 -7.40 -2.20
CA CYS A 98 -8.00 -8.24 -3.37
C CYS A 98 -7.36 -7.75 -4.68
N GLN A 99 -6.79 -6.54 -4.71
CA GLN A 99 -6.10 -5.96 -5.87
C GLN A 99 -4.66 -5.55 -5.52
N LEU A 100 -3.94 -6.42 -4.81
CA LEU A 100 -2.57 -6.14 -4.41
C LEU A 100 -1.63 -6.21 -5.61
N THR A 101 -0.74 -5.21 -5.68
CA THR A 101 0.34 -5.13 -6.67
C THR A 101 1.68 -4.91 -6.01
N SER A 102 2.76 -5.21 -6.72
CA SER A 102 4.13 -4.99 -6.30
C SER A 102 5.01 -4.60 -7.49
N ASP A 103 5.99 -3.75 -7.26
CA ASP A 103 7.00 -3.41 -8.26
C ASP A 103 8.24 -4.32 -8.19
N THR A 104 8.25 -5.26 -7.24
CA THR A 104 9.36 -6.19 -7.02
C THR A 104 8.85 -7.61 -6.82
N CYS A 105 9.39 -8.53 -7.60
CA CYS A 105 9.08 -9.96 -7.53
C CYS A 105 10.39 -10.77 -7.46
N ILE A 106 10.45 -11.72 -6.54
CA ILE A 106 11.55 -12.67 -6.36
C ILE A 106 10.98 -14.06 -6.58
N GLU A 107 11.31 -14.65 -7.70
CA GLU A 107 10.81 -15.97 -8.08
C GLU A 107 11.75 -17.10 -7.65
N ASN A 108 11.22 -18.32 -7.56
CA ASN A 108 11.97 -19.54 -7.25
C ASN A 108 12.73 -19.48 -5.93
N VAL A 109 12.09 -18.91 -4.90
CA VAL A 109 12.65 -18.84 -3.55
C VAL A 109 12.70 -20.24 -2.93
N GLU A 110 13.89 -20.68 -2.54
CA GLU A 110 14.11 -22.01 -1.92
C GLU A 110 13.83 -21.98 -0.42
N ASP A 111 14.07 -20.84 0.24
CA ASP A 111 13.95 -20.70 1.69
C ASP A 111 13.15 -19.44 2.05
N MET A 112 11.88 -19.63 2.35
CA MET A 112 10.95 -18.57 2.73
C MET A 112 11.24 -17.98 4.12
N SER A 113 12.02 -18.68 4.95
CA SER A 113 12.37 -18.20 6.31
C SER A 113 13.23 -16.94 6.28
N GLN A 114 14.01 -16.72 5.21
CA GLN A 114 14.84 -15.52 5.03
C GLN A 114 14.02 -14.24 4.88
N TYR A 115 12.72 -14.37 4.63
CA TYR A 115 11.77 -13.28 4.42
C TYR A 115 10.73 -13.19 5.53
N GLY A 116 10.87 -14.01 6.60
CA GLY A 116 9.88 -14.09 7.68
C GLY A 116 8.55 -14.73 7.28
N LEU A 117 8.50 -15.45 6.14
CA LEU A 117 7.25 -15.98 5.58
C LEU A 117 6.90 -17.40 6.03
N THR A 118 7.78 -18.07 6.77
CA THR A 118 7.48 -19.36 7.43
C THR A 118 6.74 -19.16 8.76
N GLU A 119 7.02 -18.05 9.45
CA GLU A 119 6.33 -17.59 10.65
C GLU A 119 5.93 -16.12 10.40
N PRO A 120 4.90 -15.86 9.59
CA PRO A 120 4.57 -14.51 9.16
C PRO A 120 4.04 -13.66 10.31
N LEU A 121 4.31 -12.34 10.27
CA LEU A 121 3.78 -11.36 11.22
C LEU A 121 2.26 -11.30 11.17
N ILE A 122 1.70 -11.42 9.96
CA ILE A 122 0.25 -11.40 9.72
C ILE A 122 -0.06 -12.41 8.64
N SER A 123 -1.13 -13.16 8.82
CA SER A 123 -1.74 -14.01 7.79
C SER A 123 -3.19 -13.60 7.56
N VAL A 124 -3.54 -13.28 6.33
CA VAL A 124 -4.92 -13.01 5.95
C VAL A 124 -5.39 -14.09 4.98
N THR A 125 -6.47 -14.77 5.35
CA THR A 125 -7.15 -15.75 4.49
C THR A 125 -8.41 -15.13 3.93
N VAL A 126 -8.61 -15.23 2.63
CA VAL A 126 -9.88 -14.91 1.96
C VAL A 126 -10.40 -16.14 1.25
N GLN A 127 -11.71 -16.39 1.38
CA GLN A 127 -12.33 -17.59 0.84
C GLN A 127 -13.68 -17.27 0.18
N TRP A 128 -13.95 -17.96 -0.92
CA TRP A 128 -15.25 -17.94 -1.60
C TRP A 128 -15.47 -19.25 -2.35
N GLU A 129 -16.66 -19.80 -2.25
CA GLU A 129 -17.00 -21.09 -2.85
C GLU A 129 -16.00 -22.19 -2.46
N ASN A 130 -15.18 -22.65 -3.39
CA ASN A 130 -14.12 -23.64 -3.19
C ASN A 130 -12.71 -23.05 -3.37
N ASN A 131 -12.57 -21.73 -3.44
CA ASN A 131 -11.30 -21.06 -3.60
C ASN A 131 -10.86 -20.45 -2.27
N MET A 132 -9.56 -20.47 -2.03
CA MET A 132 -8.94 -19.88 -0.85
C MET A 132 -7.58 -19.28 -1.24
N TYR A 133 -7.33 -18.06 -0.77
CA TYR A 133 -6.00 -17.44 -0.82
C TYR A 133 -5.55 -17.06 0.58
N ILE A 134 -4.26 -17.28 0.82
CA ILE A 134 -3.60 -16.88 2.07
C ILE A 134 -2.54 -15.86 1.71
N ILE A 135 -2.70 -14.65 2.20
CA ILE A 135 -1.74 -13.55 2.10
C ILE A 135 -0.86 -13.61 3.35
N LYS A 136 0.45 -13.81 3.19
CA LYS A 136 1.39 -13.86 4.31
C LYS A 136 2.27 -12.62 4.28
N LEU A 137 2.31 -11.86 5.37
CA LEU A 137 3.19 -10.72 5.58
C LEU A 137 4.39 -11.14 6.42
N GLY A 138 5.57 -11.06 5.85
CA GLY A 138 6.84 -11.41 6.49
C GLY A 138 7.57 -10.18 7.05
N ASP A 139 8.91 -10.24 7.05
CA ASP A 139 9.77 -9.23 7.63
C ASP A 139 9.78 -7.90 6.86
N TYR A 140 10.12 -6.83 7.57
CA TYR A 140 10.34 -5.51 6.98
C TYR A 140 11.72 -5.40 6.35
N ASN A 141 11.77 -5.00 5.09
CA ASN A 141 12.99 -4.68 4.36
C ASN A 141 13.30 -3.18 4.47
N SER A 142 14.29 -2.82 5.29
CA SER A 142 14.66 -1.43 5.53
C SER A 142 15.29 -0.73 4.31
N MET A 143 15.89 -1.49 3.38
CA MET A 143 16.50 -0.94 2.16
C MET A 143 15.43 -0.56 1.14
N MET A 144 14.42 -1.40 0.97
CA MET A 144 13.30 -1.19 0.05
C MET A 144 12.14 -0.43 0.71
N GLN A 145 12.21 -0.19 2.03
CA GLN A 145 11.18 0.47 2.85
C GLN A 145 9.80 -0.18 2.73
N GLY A 146 9.77 -1.51 2.68
CA GLY A 146 8.56 -2.29 2.49
C GLY A 146 8.61 -3.64 3.19
N TYR A 147 7.52 -4.38 3.12
CA TYR A 147 7.41 -5.72 3.70
C TYR A 147 7.47 -6.79 2.62
N TYR A 148 8.03 -7.93 2.97
CA TYR A 148 7.93 -9.14 2.16
C TYR A 148 6.52 -9.72 2.27
N ILE A 149 5.98 -10.15 1.13
CA ILE A 149 4.65 -10.76 1.05
C ILE A 149 4.69 -11.97 0.14
N SER A 150 3.89 -12.98 0.46
CA SER A 150 3.64 -14.13 -0.43
C SER A 150 2.17 -14.51 -0.43
N ILE A 151 1.75 -15.19 -1.50
CA ILE A 151 0.40 -15.73 -1.62
C ILE A 151 0.48 -17.24 -1.55
N ASN A 152 -0.37 -17.84 -0.70
CA ASN A 152 -0.40 -19.27 -0.45
C ASN A 152 0.99 -19.81 -0.03
N ASP A 153 1.34 -20.98 -0.52
CA ASP A 153 2.65 -21.61 -0.35
C ASP A 153 3.49 -21.55 -1.64
N GLU A 154 3.30 -20.50 -2.45
CA GLU A 154 4.06 -20.28 -3.66
C GLU A 154 5.50 -19.87 -3.34
N ASN A 155 6.44 -20.32 -4.16
CA ASN A 155 7.87 -19.97 -4.03
C ASN A 155 8.18 -18.60 -4.64
N THR A 156 7.26 -17.65 -4.47
CA THR A 156 7.38 -16.29 -4.99
C THR A 156 7.18 -15.30 -3.85
N VAL A 157 8.10 -14.35 -3.75
CA VAL A 157 8.08 -13.28 -2.76
C VAL A 157 7.96 -11.95 -3.47
N TYR A 158 7.07 -11.11 -3.00
CA TYR A 158 6.91 -9.74 -3.46
C TYR A 158 7.36 -8.77 -2.36
N ILE A 159 7.67 -7.52 -2.74
CA ILE A 159 7.93 -6.45 -1.77
C ILE A 159 6.88 -5.37 -2.02
N THR A 160 6.07 -5.12 -1.01
CA THR A 160 5.05 -4.07 -1.01
C THR A 160 5.50 -2.91 -0.12
N ASP A 161 4.90 -1.74 -0.28
CA ASP A 161 5.22 -0.60 0.59
C ASP A 161 4.85 -0.85 2.06
N SER A 162 5.34 0.02 2.95
CA SER A 162 5.15 -0.17 4.39
C SER A 162 3.71 -0.01 4.88
N SER A 163 2.80 0.58 4.08
CA SER A 163 1.39 0.77 4.45
C SER A 163 0.63 -0.54 4.51
N ILE A 164 1.12 -1.57 3.82
CA ILE A 164 0.51 -2.91 3.80
C ILE A 164 0.36 -3.49 5.22
N TYR A 165 1.31 -3.21 6.11
CA TYR A 165 1.22 -3.64 7.51
C TYR A 165 -0.05 -3.13 8.16
N TYR A 166 -0.34 -1.84 8.05
CA TYR A 166 -1.55 -1.24 8.63
C TYR A 166 -2.84 -1.68 7.92
N THR A 167 -2.73 -2.02 6.65
CA THR A 167 -3.85 -2.57 5.88
C THR A 167 -4.22 -3.96 6.38
N LEU A 168 -3.24 -4.84 6.61
CA LEU A 168 -3.46 -6.23 7.03
C LEU A 168 -3.63 -6.40 8.54
N ASN A 169 -3.01 -5.53 9.36
CA ASN A 169 -3.08 -5.59 10.82
C ASN A 169 -4.43 -5.05 11.30
N LYS A 170 -5.46 -5.87 11.20
CA LYS A 170 -6.83 -5.56 11.61
C LYS A 170 -7.28 -6.50 12.72
N SER A 171 -7.86 -5.91 13.74
CA SER A 171 -8.57 -6.59 14.82
C SER A 171 -10.07 -6.66 14.54
N LEU A 172 -10.80 -7.42 15.32
CA LEU A 172 -12.26 -7.44 15.24
C LEU A 172 -12.84 -6.02 15.44
N ASP A 173 -12.28 -5.25 16.35
CA ASP A 173 -12.72 -3.87 16.63
C ASP A 173 -12.58 -2.93 15.42
N SER A 174 -11.65 -3.24 14.49
CA SER A 174 -11.50 -2.48 13.24
C SER A 174 -12.71 -2.59 12.32
N PHE A 175 -13.59 -3.56 12.56
CA PHE A 175 -14.77 -3.84 11.74
C PHE A 175 -16.09 -3.60 12.46
N LYS A 176 -16.06 -3.25 13.75
CA LYS A 176 -17.29 -2.98 14.52
C LYS A 176 -17.90 -1.63 14.15
N GLN A 177 -19.22 -1.57 14.21
CA GLN A 177 -19.93 -0.30 14.13
C GLN A 177 -19.59 0.56 15.34
N VAL A 178 -19.23 1.82 15.09
CA VAL A 178 -19.00 2.81 16.17
C VAL A 178 -20.35 3.16 16.79
N THR A 179 -20.51 2.90 18.09
CA THR A 179 -21.73 3.27 18.81
C THR A 179 -21.71 4.75 19.16
N GLU A 180 -22.90 5.40 19.22
CA GLU A 180 -23.00 6.84 19.55
C GLU A 180 -22.41 7.19 20.93
N GLU A 181 -22.24 6.21 21.82
CA GLU A 181 -21.64 6.42 23.14
C GLU A 181 -20.11 6.64 23.06
N GLU A 182 -19.43 5.96 22.10
CA GLU A 182 -17.98 6.11 21.91
C GLU A 182 -17.62 7.46 21.25
N GLN A 183 -18.53 8.05 20.48
CA GLN A 183 -18.31 9.36 19.85
C GLN A 183 -18.37 10.54 20.86
N MET A 184 -18.96 10.35 22.04
CA MET A 184 -19.07 11.41 23.07
C MET A 184 -17.89 11.45 24.04
N GLU A 185 -17.01 10.44 24.04
CA GLU A 185 -15.80 10.42 24.89
C GLU A 185 -14.58 11.06 24.20
N GLU A 186 -14.63 11.32 22.88
CA GLU A 186 -13.52 11.95 22.14
C GLU A 186 -13.70 13.48 21.92
N GLU A 187 -14.79 14.10 22.37
CA GLU A 187 -14.98 15.57 22.35
C GLU A 187 -14.62 16.19 23.73
#